data_af881df8f8d07e9c5af5ec0def9ce996
#
_entry.id   af881df8f8d07e9c5af5ec0def9ce996
#
_cell.length_a   1.000
_cell.length_b   1.000
_cell.length_c   1.000
_cell.angle_alpha   90.00
_cell.angle_beta   90.00
_cell.angle_gamma   90.00
#
_symmetry.space_group_name_H-M   'P 1'
#
loop_
_entity.id
_entity.type
_entity.pdbx_description
1 polymer ?
#
loop_
_entity_poly.entity_id
_entity_poly.type
_entity_poly.pdbx_seq_one_letter_code
_entity_poly.pdbx_strand_id
1 'polypeptide(L)'
;MFFIQIIMKIFKKYALLALAGLMVSSCSDDDGLDVLDIEVPSGFSLSAGTSTNFMNSAFAYDNPADWVKGSYDTRFNLGDRLYDHVRTSDNGQNGGLGPVYAGYSCGSCHRNAGRTTPALWSSEGSGEYGFSSMLIYITRKNGAFFQDYGRVVHDQAIYGVKPEGKVRITKKYQTFHFPDGEPYELCYPQYEICEWYADSISPDDLFCTVRIPLRHVGMGQMMALDRHEIEQLAARSNYPEWGISGRCNYITERGIRQLGLSGNKAQHADLTVELGFSSDMGVTNSRYPEEICEGQAQVNQGSMMGLSYEQLDCTTEEMENVDLYMHCLSVPARRNVNDPQVKMGEQMFYRAGCHLCHVTTLHTRPRGATLLNGTELPWLGNQTIHPYSDYLIHDMGSEIMGVGLNDNYVSGLCRGNEWRTTPLWGIGLQQKVNGHTSFLHDGRARNFVEAIMWHGGEGEASKNVFKNMTKEERSALVSFLWSL
;
A
#
# COMPACT_ATOMS: atom_id res chain seq x y z
N MET A 1 -13.10 17.93 -83.56
CA MET A 1 -13.28 18.89 -82.44
C MET A 1 -14.19 18.34 -81.33
N PHE A 2 -15.05 17.38 -81.58
CA PHE A 2 -15.97 16.80 -80.62
C PHE A 2 -15.30 15.77 -79.65
N PHE A 3 -14.26 15.06 -80.07
CA PHE A 3 -13.57 14.03 -79.30
C PHE A 3 -12.66 14.57 -78.18
N ILE A 4 -12.06 15.76 -78.39
CA ILE A 4 -11.16 16.39 -77.43
C ILE A 4 -11.94 16.99 -76.23
N GLN A 5 -13.18 17.45 -76.45
CA GLN A 5 -14.03 17.98 -75.39
C GLN A 5 -14.57 16.87 -74.42
N ILE A 6 -14.75 15.64 -74.94
CA ILE A 6 -15.19 14.52 -74.15
C ILE A 6 -14.03 14.01 -73.23
N ILE A 7 -12.83 13.93 -73.75
CA ILE A 7 -11.64 13.54 -73.02
C ILE A 7 -11.30 14.58 -71.93
N MET A 8 -11.41 15.87 -72.20
CA MET A 8 -11.19 16.90 -71.15
C MET A 8 -12.27 16.92 -70.07
N LYS A 9 -13.54 16.54 -70.38
CA LYS A 9 -14.58 16.37 -69.31
C LYS A 9 -14.37 15.15 -68.49
N ILE A 10 -13.88 14.06 -69.05
CA ILE A 10 -13.54 12.82 -68.27
C ILE A 10 -12.34 13.07 -67.39
N PHE A 11 -11.28 13.72 -67.89
CA PHE A 11 -10.10 14.05 -67.04
C PHE A 11 -10.43 15.04 -65.94
N LYS A 12 -11.31 16.03 -66.13
CA LYS A 12 -11.75 16.89 -64.99
C LYS A 12 -12.57 16.18 -63.96
N LYS A 13 -13.35 15.15 -64.32
CA LYS A 13 -14.16 14.39 -63.38
C LYS A 13 -13.30 13.42 -62.56
N TYR A 14 -12.26 12.84 -63.14
CA TYR A 14 -11.31 11.97 -62.39
C TYR A 14 -10.25 12.77 -61.62
N ALA A 15 -9.88 13.97 -62.04
CA ALA A 15 -9.02 14.87 -61.32
C ALA A 15 -9.72 15.44 -60.08
N LEU A 16 -11.04 15.70 -60.11
CA LEU A 16 -11.80 16.09 -58.91
C LEU A 16 -12.05 14.92 -57.98
N LEU A 17 -12.18 13.69 -58.46
CA LEU A 17 -12.28 12.49 -57.60
C LEU A 17 -10.92 12.12 -56.97
N ALA A 18 -9.80 12.37 -57.66
CA ALA A 18 -8.46 12.18 -57.10
C ALA A 18 -8.09 13.26 -56.06
N LEU A 19 -8.58 14.51 -56.20
CA LEU A 19 -8.41 15.55 -55.20
C LEU A 19 -9.34 15.36 -53.99
N ALA A 20 -10.51 14.76 -54.16
CA ALA A 20 -11.40 14.41 -53.05
C ALA A 20 -10.90 13.16 -52.27
N GLY A 21 -10.12 12.29 -52.93
CA GLY A 21 -9.48 11.14 -52.30
C GLY A 21 -8.16 11.45 -51.55
N LEU A 22 -7.57 12.63 -51.79
CA LEU A 22 -6.33 13.07 -51.13
C LEU A 22 -6.55 14.02 -49.93
N MET A 23 -7.82 14.32 -49.59
CA MET A 23 -8.17 15.09 -48.40
C MET A 23 -8.77 14.24 -47.25
N VAL A 24 -8.66 12.92 -47.34
CA VAL A 24 -9.13 12.01 -46.28
C VAL A 24 -7.99 11.09 -45.79
N SER A 25 -6.74 11.53 -45.90
CA SER A 25 -5.63 10.90 -45.20
C SER A 25 -4.74 11.94 -44.58
N SER A 26 -5.32 12.84 -43.79
CA SER A 26 -4.73 13.26 -42.53
C SER A 26 -5.15 12.20 -41.55
N CYS A 27 -4.53 11.05 -41.62
CA CYS A 27 -4.38 10.22 -40.44
C CYS A 27 -3.60 11.07 -39.45
N SER A 28 -4.27 11.73 -38.52
CA SER A 28 -3.78 11.74 -37.18
C SER A 28 -3.45 10.27 -36.88
N ASP A 29 -2.23 9.99 -36.56
CA ASP A 29 -1.87 8.82 -35.77
C ASP A 29 -2.54 9.01 -34.39
N ASP A 30 -3.83 8.91 -34.39
CA ASP A 30 -4.66 8.65 -33.26
C ASP A 30 -4.49 7.15 -33.04
N ASP A 31 -3.45 6.81 -32.25
CA ASP A 31 -3.30 5.47 -31.70
C ASP A 31 -4.58 5.21 -30.92
N GLY A 32 -5.52 4.55 -31.59
CA GLY A 32 -6.93 4.38 -31.24
C GLY A 32 -7.17 3.68 -29.89
N LEU A 33 -6.78 4.33 -28.85
CA LEU A 33 -7.42 4.21 -27.56
C LEU A 33 -8.59 5.19 -27.61
N ASP A 34 -9.78 4.67 -27.87
CA ASP A 34 -11.02 5.38 -27.66
C ASP A 34 -10.89 6.06 -26.29
N VAL A 35 -10.87 7.39 -26.31
CA VAL A 35 -10.98 8.18 -25.08
C VAL A 35 -12.34 7.80 -24.52
N LEU A 36 -12.33 6.88 -23.55
CA LEU A 36 -13.54 6.48 -22.86
C LEU A 36 -14.11 7.77 -22.28
N ASP A 37 -15.26 8.19 -22.78
CA ASP A 37 -16.04 9.27 -22.20
C ASP A 37 -16.57 8.73 -20.87
N ILE A 38 -15.70 8.81 -19.82
CA ILE A 38 -15.98 8.26 -18.53
C ILE A 38 -16.91 9.24 -17.84
N GLU A 39 -18.21 9.03 -17.99
CA GLU A 39 -19.15 9.59 -17.04
C GLU A 39 -18.84 9.00 -15.66
N VAL A 40 -18.41 9.86 -14.74
CA VAL A 40 -18.28 9.47 -13.33
C VAL A 40 -19.67 9.14 -12.82
N PRO A 41 -20.00 7.87 -12.52
CA PRO A 41 -21.34 7.51 -12.08
C PRO A 41 -21.75 8.29 -10.82
N SER A 42 -23.02 8.60 -10.68
CA SER A 42 -23.53 9.19 -9.44
C SER A 42 -23.19 8.27 -8.27
N GLY A 43 -22.54 8.81 -7.23
CA GLY A 43 -22.06 8.00 -6.10
C GLY A 43 -20.61 7.51 -6.21
N PHE A 44 -19.91 7.71 -7.33
CA PHE A 44 -18.49 7.31 -7.47
C PHE A 44 -17.55 8.06 -6.51
N SER A 45 -18.00 9.18 -5.93
CA SER A 45 -17.32 9.85 -4.83
C SER A 45 -17.40 9.08 -3.50
N LEU A 46 -18.33 8.13 -3.38
CA LEU A 46 -18.52 7.29 -2.19
C LEU A 46 -17.49 6.14 -2.20
N SER A 47 -16.24 6.44 -1.86
CA SER A 47 -15.09 5.51 -1.93
C SER A 47 -15.35 4.15 -1.28
N ALA A 48 -16.15 4.11 -0.22
CA ALA A 48 -16.48 2.90 0.55
C ALA A 48 -17.99 2.75 0.83
N GLY A 49 -18.84 3.14 -0.14
CA GLY A 49 -20.29 3.08 0.02
C GLY A 49 -20.74 3.84 1.26
N THR A 50 -21.55 3.19 2.11
CA THR A 50 -22.10 3.79 3.35
C THR A 50 -21.04 4.06 4.44
N SER A 51 -19.83 3.57 4.27
CA SER A 51 -18.70 3.85 5.19
C SER A 51 -17.81 4.98 4.69
N THR A 52 -18.28 5.78 3.73
CA THR A 52 -17.55 6.93 3.23
C THR A 52 -17.77 8.15 4.13
N ASN A 53 -16.68 8.86 4.48
CA ASN A 53 -16.74 10.15 5.15
C ASN A 53 -16.36 11.28 4.19
N PHE A 54 -16.86 12.50 4.45
CA PHE A 54 -16.53 13.69 3.66
C PHE A 54 -15.55 14.62 4.37
N MET A 55 -14.82 14.09 5.32
CA MET A 55 -13.86 14.85 6.10
C MET A 55 -12.63 15.19 5.28
N ASN A 56 -12.18 16.44 5.38
CA ASN A 56 -10.98 16.96 4.73
C ASN A 56 -10.06 17.61 5.78
N SER A 57 -9.71 16.84 6.80
CA SER A 57 -8.90 17.29 7.94
C SER A 57 -7.78 16.30 8.24
N ALA A 58 -6.95 16.60 9.24
CA ALA A 58 -5.92 15.70 9.74
C ALA A 58 -6.49 14.40 10.36
N PHE A 59 -7.79 14.35 10.65
CA PHE A 59 -8.48 13.19 11.23
C PHE A 59 -9.29 12.42 10.19
N ALA A 60 -9.08 12.66 8.89
CA ALA A 60 -9.91 12.05 7.84
C ALA A 60 -9.82 10.51 7.79
N TYR A 61 -8.74 9.91 8.29
CA TYR A 61 -8.59 8.46 8.35
C TYR A 61 -9.07 7.84 9.66
N ASP A 62 -9.10 8.64 10.72
CA ASP A 62 -9.33 8.22 12.08
C ASP A 62 -10.74 8.64 12.55
N ASN A 63 -11.74 8.21 11.82
CA ASN A 63 -13.14 8.49 12.13
C ASN A 63 -13.99 7.25 11.91
N PRO A 64 -14.99 7.02 12.76
CA PRO A 64 -15.95 5.95 12.55
C PRO A 64 -16.84 6.21 11.33
N ALA A 65 -17.31 5.15 10.70
CA ALA A 65 -18.36 5.24 9.72
C ALA A 65 -19.67 5.68 10.37
N ASP A 66 -20.55 6.37 9.61
CA ASP A 66 -21.80 6.95 10.13
C ASP A 66 -22.78 5.94 10.77
N TRP A 67 -22.67 4.67 10.42
CA TRP A 67 -23.48 3.60 11.00
C TRP A 67 -22.98 3.12 12.37
N VAL A 68 -21.78 3.52 12.80
CA VAL A 68 -21.22 3.18 14.12
C VAL A 68 -21.94 4.00 15.18
N LYS A 69 -22.91 3.39 15.87
CA LYS A 69 -23.78 4.03 16.87
C LYS A 69 -23.98 3.14 18.09
N GLY A 70 -24.37 3.74 19.21
CA GLY A 70 -24.71 3.03 20.43
C GLY A 70 -23.54 2.25 21.04
N SER A 71 -23.69 0.96 21.27
CA SER A 71 -22.63 0.11 21.82
C SER A 71 -21.40 0.01 20.91
N TYR A 72 -21.58 0.08 19.59
CA TYR A 72 -20.46 0.11 18.64
C TYR A 72 -19.64 1.38 18.76
N ASP A 73 -20.26 2.54 18.96
CA ASP A 73 -19.58 3.80 19.19
C ASP A 73 -18.73 3.76 20.49
N THR A 74 -19.30 3.24 21.57
CA THR A 74 -18.55 3.06 22.82
C THR A 74 -17.34 2.16 22.65
N ARG A 75 -17.49 1.02 21.97
CA ARG A 75 -16.41 0.07 21.72
C ARG A 75 -15.38 0.64 20.71
N PHE A 76 -15.82 1.41 19.72
CA PHE A 76 -14.92 2.11 18.79
C PHE A 76 -13.99 3.04 19.58
N ASN A 77 -14.56 3.89 20.43
CA ASN A 77 -13.76 4.83 21.24
C ASN A 77 -12.84 4.12 22.27
N LEU A 78 -13.21 2.92 22.72
CA LEU A 78 -12.30 2.08 23.54
C LEU A 78 -11.16 1.54 22.69
N GLY A 79 -11.45 1.02 21.49
CA GLY A 79 -10.47 0.50 20.57
C GLY A 79 -9.48 1.57 20.08
N ASP A 80 -9.98 2.77 19.77
CA ASP A 80 -9.17 3.93 19.42
C ASP A 80 -8.14 4.28 20.51
N ARG A 81 -8.61 4.39 21.76
CA ARG A 81 -7.71 4.64 22.89
C ARG A 81 -6.66 3.56 23.09
N LEU A 82 -7.04 2.29 22.88
CA LEU A 82 -6.11 1.15 23.00
C LEU A 82 -5.11 1.13 21.83
N TYR A 83 -5.56 1.54 20.65
CA TYR A 83 -4.73 1.65 19.45
C TYR A 83 -3.62 2.69 19.63
N ASP A 84 -3.93 3.83 20.24
CA ASP A 84 -2.98 4.90 20.51
C ASP A 84 -2.22 4.72 21.83
N HIS A 85 -2.66 3.75 22.66
CA HIS A 85 -2.07 3.55 23.98
C HIS A 85 -0.59 3.19 23.90
N VAL A 86 0.26 4.00 24.55
CA VAL A 86 1.69 3.75 24.66
C VAL A 86 1.92 2.64 25.67
N ARG A 87 2.40 1.51 25.20
CA ARG A 87 2.80 0.38 26.06
C ARG A 87 4.11 0.71 26.80
N THR A 88 4.23 0.19 28.01
CA THR A 88 5.41 0.35 28.87
C THR A 88 6.01 -1.00 29.22
N SER A 89 7.22 -0.99 29.78
CA SER A 89 7.89 -2.19 30.26
C SER A 89 7.35 -2.71 31.60
N ASP A 90 6.35 -2.05 32.17
CA ASP A 90 5.78 -2.46 33.45
C ASP A 90 4.87 -3.70 33.28
N ASN A 91 4.91 -4.60 34.27
CA ASN A 91 3.97 -5.71 34.35
C ASN A 91 2.60 -5.19 34.79
N GLY A 92 1.61 -5.17 33.92
CA GLY A 92 0.26 -4.73 34.28
C GLY A 92 -0.59 -4.40 33.06
N GLN A 93 -1.84 -4.04 33.32
CA GLN A 93 -2.89 -3.84 32.32
C GLN A 93 -2.54 -2.83 31.19
N ASN A 94 -1.50 -2.01 31.36
CA ASN A 94 -1.03 -1.02 30.39
C ASN A 94 0.44 -1.23 30.00
N GLY A 95 1.04 -2.32 30.44
CA GLY A 95 2.42 -2.67 30.20
C GLY A 95 2.59 -3.66 29.06
N GLY A 96 3.56 -4.55 29.22
CA GLY A 96 3.78 -5.67 28.35
C GLY A 96 4.59 -5.33 27.10
N LEU A 97 5.25 -4.17 27.06
CA LEU A 97 6.23 -3.93 26.01
C LEU A 97 7.37 -4.95 26.17
N GLY A 98 7.62 -5.70 25.10
CA GLY A 98 8.61 -6.76 25.10
C GLY A 98 10.04 -6.25 25.35
N PRO A 99 11.00 -7.14 25.61
CA PRO A 99 12.39 -6.74 25.89
C PRO A 99 13.02 -5.99 24.73
N VAL A 100 12.67 -6.34 23.50
CA VAL A 100 13.04 -5.62 22.27
C VAL A 100 11.78 -5.33 21.46
N TYR A 101 11.73 -4.21 20.75
CA TYR A 101 10.56 -3.79 20.03
C TYR A 101 10.90 -2.82 18.87
N ALA A 102 10.02 -2.74 17.89
CA ALA A 102 10.10 -1.77 16.78
C ALA A 102 9.17 -0.56 17.00
N GLY A 103 8.05 -0.77 17.69
CA GLY A 103 7.07 0.27 18.02
C GLY A 103 6.51 0.06 19.44
N TYR A 104 5.87 1.08 20.01
CA TYR A 104 5.35 1.06 21.38
C TYR A 104 3.82 1.29 21.46
N SER A 105 3.18 1.49 20.33
CA SER A 105 1.71 1.51 20.12
C SER A 105 1.41 1.34 18.65
N CYS A 106 0.17 0.97 18.28
CA CYS A 106 -0.25 0.97 16.89
C CYS A 106 -0.14 2.39 16.30
N GLY A 107 -0.62 3.41 17.04
CA GLY A 107 -0.55 4.82 16.63
C GLY A 107 0.86 5.38 16.50
N SER A 108 1.88 4.78 17.14
CA SER A 108 3.28 5.20 16.94
C SER A 108 3.77 4.96 15.53
N CYS A 109 3.29 3.90 14.88
CA CYS A 109 3.62 3.52 13.51
C CYS A 109 2.51 3.89 12.52
N HIS A 110 1.25 3.89 12.94
CA HIS A 110 0.07 4.16 12.12
C HIS A 110 -0.66 5.43 12.57
N ARG A 111 0.06 6.54 12.70
CA ARG A 111 -0.47 7.81 13.21
C ARG A 111 -1.78 8.19 12.51
N ASN A 112 -2.84 8.43 13.33
CA ASN A 112 -4.20 8.72 12.87
C ASN A 112 -4.71 7.66 11.87
N ALA A 113 -4.53 6.37 12.17
CA ALA A 113 -4.81 5.23 11.28
C ALA A 113 -4.12 5.31 9.89
N GLY A 114 -3.11 6.13 9.76
CA GLY A 114 -2.36 6.41 8.54
C GLY A 114 -0.97 5.76 8.52
N ARG A 115 0.04 6.57 8.21
CA ARG A 115 1.45 6.13 8.09
C ARG A 115 2.35 7.03 8.89
N THR A 116 3.35 6.46 9.56
CA THR A 116 4.40 7.24 10.20
C THR A 116 5.26 7.98 9.19
N THR A 117 5.94 9.02 9.65
CA THR A 117 6.95 9.71 8.84
C THR A 117 8.19 8.81 8.74
N PRO A 118 8.66 8.47 7.52
CA PRO A 118 9.82 7.62 7.39
C PRO A 118 11.06 8.32 7.92
N ALA A 119 11.78 7.61 8.79
CA ALA A 119 13.13 7.93 9.29
C ALA A 119 13.42 9.43 9.44
N LEU A 120 12.88 10.05 10.47
CA LEU A 120 13.21 11.44 10.83
C LEU A 120 14.69 11.63 11.19
N TRP A 121 15.41 10.57 11.45
CA TRP A 121 16.74 10.55 12.08
C TRP A 121 17.90 10.37 11.10
N SER A 122 17.64 10.04 9.86
CA SER A 122 18.64 10.07 8.83
C SER A 122 18.57 11.41 8.10
N SER A 123 19.23 12.43 8.60
CA SER A 123 19.53 13.59 7.76
C SER A 123 20.43 13.13 6.60
N GLU A 124 20.14 13.64 5.41
CA GLU A 124 20.98 13.36 4.24
C GLU A 124 22.43 13.67 4.57
N GLY A 125 23.29 12.67 4.49
CA GLY A 125 24.72 12.83 4.64
C GLY A 125 25.28 12.90 6.06
N SER A 126 24.48 12.93 7.13
CA SER A 126 25.00 12.97 8.51
C SER A 126 25.53 11.62 8.99
N GLY A 127 25.04 10.52 8.40
CA GLY A 127 25.35 9.17 8.88
C GLY A 127 24.79 8.89 10.27
N GLU A 128 23.89 9.72 10.76
CA GLU A 128 23.21 9.52 12.02
C GLU A 128 22.18 8.38 11.89
N TYR A 129 22.14 7.55 12.90
CA TYR A 129 21.21 6.44 13.01
C TYR A 129 20.46 6.54 14.33
N GLY A 130 19.22 6.12 14.33
CA GLY A 130 18.38 6.21 15.50
C GLY A 130 17.17 5.29 15.34
N PHE A 131 16.15 5.59 16.10
CA PHE A 131 14.86 4.95 15.98
C PHE A 131 14.25 5.24 14.62
N SER A 132 13.93 4.19 13.85
CA SER A 132 13.55 4.37 12.44
C SER A 132 12.06 4.64 12.22
N SER A 133 11.18 4.32 13.16
CA SER A 133 9.71 4.28 13.00
C SER A 133 9.25 3.40 11.83
N MET A 134 10.14 2.55 11.31
CA MET A 134 9.90 1.65 10.18
C MET A 134 10.25 0.22 10.60
N LEU A 135 9.62 -0.75 9.96
CA LEU A 135 9.95 -2.15 10.16
C LEU A 135 11.21 -2.51 9.36
N ILE A 136 12.25 -2.96 10.04
CA ILE A 136 13.53 -3.34 9.46
C ILE A 136 13.49 -4.83 9.14
N TYR A 137 13.38 -5.16 7.85
CA TYR A 137 13.36 -6.55 7.39
C TYR A 137 14.75 -6.99 6.99
N ILE A 138 15.15 -8.18 7.45
CA ILE A 138 16.39 -8.83 7.03
C ILE A 138 16.10 -10.22 6.49
N THR A 139 16.83 -10.59 5.44
CA THR A 139 16.87 -11.95 4.90
C THR A 139 18.30 -12.30 4.50
N ARG A 140 18.57 -13.57 4.35
CA ARG A 140 19.72 -14.01 3.58
C ARG A 140 19.59 -13.56 2.11
N LYS A 141 20.69 -13.40 1.39
CA LYS A 141 20.64 -13.05 -0.04
C LYS A 141 19.84 -14.04 -0.90
N ASN A 142 19.70 -15.28 -0.45
CA ASN A 142 18.86 -16.29 -1.10
C ASN A 142 17.36 -16.22 -0.70
N GLY A 143 16.95 -15.23 0.12
CA GLY A 143 15.58 -15.02 0.59
C GLY A 143 15.19 -15.78 1.85
N ALA A 144 16.06 -16.63 2.41
CA ALA A 144 15.79 -17.33 3.65
C ALA A 144 15.85 -16.39 4.86
N PHE A 145 15.06 -16.70 5.90
CA PHE A 145 15.04 -15.93 7.15
C PHE A 145 16.22 -16.29 8.05
N PHE A 146 16.58 -15.36 8.91
CA PHE A 146 17.42 -15.60 10.07
C PHE A 146 16.53 -15.99 11.25
N GLN A 147 16.60 -17.24 11.65
CA GLN A 147 15.69 -17.80 12.65
C GLN A 147 15.76 -17.05 14.00
N ASP A 148 16.96 -16.59 14.38
CA ASP A 148 17.20 -15.94 15.66
C ASP A 148 16.72 -14.48 15.74
N TYR A 149 16.34 -13.89 14.59
CA TYR A 149 15.84 -12.51 14.49
C TYR A 149 14.35 -12.42 14.13
N GLY A 150 13.70 -13.55 13.95
CA GLY A 150 12.32 -13.55 13.47
C GLY A 150 12.19 -12.88 12.09
N ARG A 151 11.23 -11.97 11.93
CA ARG A 151 10.94 -11.27 10.67
C ARG A 151 11.50 -9.86 10.63
N VAL A 152 11.66 -9.23 11.79
CA VAL A 152 11.98 -7.81 11.95
C VAL A 152 13.12 -7.67 12.93
N VAL A 153 14.08 -6.82 12.61
CA VAL A 153 15.12 -6.39 13.56
C VAL A 153 14.55 -5.27 14.42
N HIS A 154 14.61 -5.44 15.72
CA HIS A 154 14.14 -4.46 16.69
C HIS A 154 15.26 -3.47 17.03
N ASP A 155 15.01 -2.20 16.75
CA ASP A 155 15.98 -1.12 16.99
C ASP A 155 15.79 -0.40 18.33
N GLN A 156 14.84 -0.89 19.14
CA GLN A 156 14.55 -0.40 20.49
C GLN A 156 14.50 -1.55 21.50
N ALA A 157 14.69 -1.21 22.77
CA ALA A 157 14.63 -2.14 23.88
C ALA A 157 14.16 -1.44 25.17
N ILE A 158 13.64 -2.21 26.12
CA ILE A 158 13.33 -1.73 27.47
C ILE A 158 14.63 -1.40 28.23
N TYR A 159 14.49 -0.68 29.36
CA TYR A 159 15.62 -0.35 30.20
C TYR A 159 16.41 -1.59 30.64
N GLY A 160 17.72 -1.55 30.48
CA GLY A 160 18.63 -2.63 30.84
C GLY A 160 18.82 -3.72 29.78
N VAL A 161 18.07 -3.68 28.70
CA VAL A 161 18.22 -4.57 27.54
C VAL A 161 18.77 -3.77 26.36
N LYS A 162 19.60 -4.38 25.53
CA LYS A 162 20.07 -3.76 24.29
C LYS A 162 19.11 -4.11 23.15
N PRO A 163 18.87 -3.20 22.20
CA PRO A 163 18.18 -3.54 20.95
C PRO A 163 18.98 -4.57 20.16
N GLU A 164 18.38 -5.12 19.10
CA GLU A 164 19.06 -6.11 18.26
C GLU A 164 20.08 -5.48 17.34
N GLY A 165 19.73 -4.32 16.79
CA GLY A 165 20.60 -3.57 15.90
C GLY A 165 20.09 -2.17 15.64
N LYS A 166 20.87 -1.38 14.89
CA LYS A 166 20.43 -0.06 14.40
C LYS A 166 20.62 0.03 12.91
N VAL A 167 19.64 0.60 12.22
CA VAL A 167 19.67 0.82 10.79
C VAL A 167 20.18 2.22 10.46
N ARG A 168 21.08 2.31 9.49
CA ARG A 168 21.43 3.55 8.81
C ARG A 168 20.73 3.57 7.46
N ILE A 169 20.06 4.67 7.15
CA ILE A 169 19.38 4.89 5.88
C ILE A 169 20.10 6.02 5.15
N THR A 170 20.70 5.71 4.01
CA THR A 170 21.34 6.70 3.15
C THR A 170 20.51 6.86 1.89
N LYS A 171 20.14 8.08 1.53
CA LYS A 171 19.37 8.38 0.34
C LYS A 171 20.29 8.95 -0.75
N LYS A 172 20.24 8.34 -1.92
CA LYS A 172 20.91 8.86 -3.13
C LYS A 172 19.83 9.29 -4.11
N TYR A 173 20.05 10.40 -4.78
CA TYR A 173 19.12 10.96 -5.76
C TYR A 173 19.75 10.92 -7.14
N GLN A 174 18.92 10.56 -8.14
CA GLN A 174 19.32 10.61 -9.53
C GLN A 174 18.26 11.37 -10.34
N THR A 175 18.73 12.36 -11.08
CA THR A 175 17.88 13.17 -11.96
C THR A 175 17.74 12.51 -13.32
N PHE A 176 16.52 12.46 -13.80
CA PHE A 176 16.12 12.02 -15.14
C PHE A 176 15.29 13.11 -15.81
N HIS A 177 14.99 12.94 -17.09
CA HIS A 177 14.17 13.88 -17.83
C HIS A 177 13.05 13.14 -18.57
N PHE A 178 11.89 13.77 -18.62
CA PHE A 178 10.84 13.40 -19.56
C PHE A 178 11.24 13.78 -20.99
N PRO A 179 10.58 13.23 -22.04
CA PRO A 179 10.88 13.56 -23.42
C PRO A 179 10.79 15.06 -23.76
N ASP A 180 9.95 15.80 -23.05
CA ASP A 180 9.80 17.27 -23.18
C ASP A 180 10.86 18.07 -22.43
N GLY A 181 11.81 17.40 -21.77
CA GLY A 181 12.92 18.02 -21.04
C GLY A 181 12.61 18.38 -19.58
N GLU A 182 11.37 18.18 -19.08
CA GLU A 182 11.05 18.39 -17.67
C GLU A 182 11.84 17.41 -16.79
N PRO A 183 12.56 17.89 -15.75
CA PRO A 183 13.32 16.98 -14.87
C PRO A 183 12.40 16.29 -13.86
N TYR A 184 12.77 15.05 -13.49
CA TYR A 184 12.28 14.36 -12.31
C TYR A 184 13.43 13.64 -11.62
N GLU A 185 13.29 13.38 -10.33
CA GLU A 185 14.29 12.67 -9.55
C GLU A 185 13.73 11.35 -9.02
N LEU A 186 14.59 10.36 -8.87
CA LEU A 186 14.31 9.14 -8.13
C LEU A 186 15.23 9.04 -6.91
N CYS A 187 14.65 8.70 -5.77
CA CYS A 187 15.36 8.44 -4.54
C CYS A 187 15.72 6.95 -4.44
N TYR A 188 16.99 6.64 -4.32
CA TYR A 188 17.56 5.30 -4.13
C TYR A 188 17.99 5.14 -2.67
N PRO A 189 17.13 4.64 -1.78
CA PRO A 189 17.53 4.42 -0.40
C PRO A 189 18.46 3.21 -0.30
N GLN A 190 19.44 3.32 0.59
CA GLN A 190 20.33 2.24 0.97
C GLN A 190 20.18 1.98 2.45
N TYR A 191 20.02 0.73 2.84
CA TYR A 191 19.79 0.30 4.20
C TYR A 191 20.97 -0.54 4.68
N GLU A 192 21.49 -0.22 5.85
CA GLU A 192 22.62 -0.89 6.46
C GLU A 192 22.37 -1.06 7.95
N ILE A 193 22.53 -2.26 8.49
CA ILE A 193 22.60 -2.43 9.94
C ILE A 193 24.00 -1.99 10.36
N CYS A 194 24.10 -0.82 10.95
CA CYS A 194 25.37 -0.17 11.27
C CYS A 194 25.89 -0.52 12.67
N GLU A 195 25.02 -0.97 13.57
CA GLU A 195 25.37 -1.49 14.89
C GLU A 195 24.60 -2.76 15.15
N TRP A 196 25.30 -3.81 15.55
CA TRP A 196 24.73 -5.05 16.03
C TRP A 196 24.95 -5.15 17.53
N TYR A 197 23.87 -5.34 18.26
CA TYR A 197 23.89 -5.61 19.71
C TYR A 197 23.58 -7.08 20.02
N ALA A 198 22.90 -7.76 19.10
CA ALA A 198 22.79 -9.20 19.02
C ALA A 198 23.93 -9.80 18.20
N ASP A 199 23.87 -11.09 17.87
CA ASP A 199 24.85 -11.74 17.02
C ASP A 199 24.89 -11.10 15.62
N SER A 200 26.08 -10.67 15.20
CA SER A 200 26.24 -10.00 13.92
C SER A 200 26.09 -10.96 12.74
N ILE A 201 25.44 -10.47 11.70
CA ILE A 201 25.31 -11.20 10.42
C ILE A 201 26.35 -10.63 9.44
N SER A 202 27.00 -11.53 8.70
CA SER A 202 27.93 -11.12 7.64
C SER A 202 27.21 -10.29 6.58
N PRO A 203 27.72 -9.11 6.19
CA PRO A 203 27.15 -8.31 5.09
C PRO A 203 27.10 -9.08 3.76
N ASP A 204 27.94 -10.10 3.58
CA ASP A 204 27.97 -10.92 2.37
C ASP A 204 26.74 -11.83 2.25
N ASP A 205 26.07 -12.16 3.37
CA ASP A 205 24.86 -12.98 3.39
C ASP A 205 23.59 -12.14 3.69
N LEU A 206 23.74 -10.89 4.09
CA LEU A 206 22.67 -10.02 4.53
C LEU A 206 22.04 -9.25 3.36
N PHE A 207 20.71 -9.29 3.28
CA PHE A 207 19.89 -8.33 2.57
C PHE A 207 19.02 -7.58 3.58
N CYS A 208 19.17 -6.27 3.63
CA CYS A 208 18.41 -5.41 4.55
C CYS A 208 17.50 -4.47 3.76
N THR A 209 16.28 -4.33 4.20
CA THR A 209 15.30 -3.38 3.68
C THR A 209 14.41 -2.87 4.80
N VAL A 210 13.61 -1.85 4.50
CA VAL A 210 12.64 -1.32 5.46
C VAL A 210 11.26 -1.25 4.83
N ARG A 211 10.23 -1.30 5.67
CA ARG A 211 8.85 -1.03 5.25
C ARG A 211 8.23 0.03 6.12
N ILE A 212 7.52 0.94 5.48
CA ILE A 212 6.64 1.87 6.18
C ILE A 212 5.31 1.16 6.44
N PRO A 213 4.73 1.31 7.63
CA PRO A 213 3.40 0.82 7.94
C PRO A 213 2.36 1.26 6.89
N LEU A 214 1.40 0.39 6.59
CA LEU A 214 0.29 0.70 5.70
C LEU A 214 -0.77 1.54 6.40
N ARG A 215 -1.58 2.27 5.65
CA ARG A 215 -2.78 2.92 6.18
C ARG A 215 -3.82 1.88 6.55
N HIS A 216 -4.52 2.09 7.65
CA HIS A 216 -5.63 1.23 8.09
C HIS A 216 -7.00 1.66 7.55
N VAL A 217 -7.04 2.75 6.80
CA VAL A 217 -8.25 3.21 6.08
C VAL A 217 -8.82 2.09 5.22
N GLY A 218 -10.09 1.78 5.43
CA GLY A 218 -10.82 0.80 4.64
C GLY A 218 -10.52 -0.67 4.97
N MET A 219 -9.91 -0.97 6.12
CA MET A 219 -9.65 -2.35 6.55
C MET A 219 -10.94 -3.16 6.66
N GLY A 220 -12.02 -2.59 7.20
CA GLY A 220 -13.32 -3.26 7.29
C GLY A 220 -13.90 -3.61 5.93
N GLN A 221 -13.80 -2.71 4.94
CA GLN A 221 -14.23 -2.97 3.56
C GLN A 221 -13.37 -4.04 2.90
N MET A 222 -12.06 -4.00 3.11
CA MET A 222 -11.15 -5.02 2.60
C MET A 222 -11.49 -6.40 3.19
N MET A 223 -11.78 -6.49 4.48
CA MET A 223 -12.20 -7.74 5.13
C MET A 223 -13.60 -8.21 4.67
N ALA A 224 -14.44 -7.30 4.21
CA ALA A 224 -15.76 -7.59 3.66
C ALA A 224 -15.78 -7.95 2.17
N LEU A 225 -14.66 -7.82 1.44
CA LEU A 225 -14.58 -8.09 0.00
C LEU A 225 -15.18 -9.44 -0.38
N ASP A 226 -15.85 -9.49 -1.53
CA ASP A 226 -16.20 -10.74 -2.16
C ASP A 226 -14.93 -11.42 -2.69
N ARG A 227 -14.46 -12.43 -1.98
CA ARG A 227 -13.24 -13.16 -2.32
C ARG A 227 -13.31 -13.84 -3.67
N HIS A 228 -14.52 -14.24 -4.09
CA HIS A 228 -14.73 -14.83 -5.40
C HIS A 228 -14.50 -13.81 -6.52
N GLU A 229 -14.91 -12.54 -6.32
CA GLU A 229 -14.61 -11.48 -7.27
C GLU A 229 -13.10 -11.27 -7.44
N ILE A 230 -12.33 -11.31 -6.35
CA ILE A 230 -10.85 -11.21 -6.41
C ILE A 230 -10.25 -12.40 -7.17
N GLU A 231 -10.74 -13.62 -6.92
CA GLU A 231 -10.29 -14.81 -7.67
C GLU A 231 -10.66 -14.73 -9.16
N GLN A 232 -11.82 -14.17 -9.50
CA GLN A 232 -12.20 -13.91 -10.89
C GLN A 232 -11.31 -12.85 -11.55
N LEU A 233 -10.93 -11.81 -10.80
CA LEU A 233 -9.96 -10.81 -11.28
C LEU A 233 -8.63 -11.48 -11.59
N ALA A 234 -8.10 -12.31 -10.69
CA ALA A 234 -6.87 -13.05 -10.92
C ALA A 234 -6.95 -13.94 -12.16
N ALA A 235 -8.09 -14.63 -12.37
CA ALA A 235 -8.30 -15.47 -13.54
C ALA A 235 -8.33 -14.68 -14.87
N ARG A 236 -8.68 -13.40 -14.83
CA ARG A 236 -8.75 -12.48 -15.97
C ARG A 236 -7.51 -11.59 -16.11
N SER A 237 -6.68 -11.48 -15.08
CA SER A 237 -5.49 -10.64 -15.05
C SER A 237 -4.39 -11.24 -15.93
N ASN A 238 -4.58 -11.12 -17.24
CA ASN A 238 -3.61 -11.55 -18.24
C ASN A 238 -3.71 -10.58 -19.43
N TYR A 239 -2.87 -9.54 -19.39
CA TYR A 239 -2.80 -8.48 -20.40
C TYR A 239 -1.40 -8.50 -21.04
N PRO A 240 -1.17 -9.41 -22.02
CA PRO A 240 0.16 -9.60 -22.60
C PRO A 240 0.75 -8.34 -23.22
N GLU A 241 -0.09 -7.48 -23.79
CA GLU A 241 0.29 -6.18 -24.38
C GLU A 241 0.82 -5.20 -23.33
N TRP A 242 0.45 -5.39 -22.07
CA TRP A 242 0.91 -4.59 -20.93
C TRP A 242 1.95 -5.34 -20.08
N GLY A 243 2.15 -6.63 -20.32
CA GLY A 243 3.00 -7.49 -19.50
C GLY A 243 2.45 -7.76 -18.10
N ILE A 244 1.14 -7.63 -17.90
CA ILE A 244 0.47 -7.75 -16.60
C ILE A 244 -0.12 -9.15 -16.45
N SER A 245 0.11 -9.78 -15.27
CA SER A 245 -0.36 -11.11 -14.93
C SER A 245 -0.58 -11.28 -13.41
N GLY A 246 -1.41 -10.42 -12.83
CA GLY A 246 -1.72 -10.43 -11.40
C GLY A 246 -2.28 -11.77 -10.91
N ARG A 247 -1.93 -12.16 -9.71
CA ARG A 247 -2.36 -13.44 -9.10
C ARG A 247 -2.70 -13.32 -7.63
N CYS A 248 -3.51 -14.21 -7.12
CA CYS A 248 -3.81 -14.33 -5.70
C CYS A 248 -2.59 -14.83 -4.91
N ASN A 249 -2.37 -14.26 -3.71
CA ASN A 249 -1.53 -14.89 -2.71
C ASN A 249 -2.41 -15.78 -1.82
N TYR A 250 -2.17 -17.09 -1.85
CA TYR A 250 -2.80 -18.03 -0.93
C TYR A 250 -1.83 -18.35 0.20
N ILE A 251 -2.32 -18.19 1.41
CA ILE A 251 -1.60 -18.45 2.65
C ILE A 251 -2.21 -19.63 3.40
N THR A 252 -1.44 -20.23 4.29
CA THR A 252 -1.95 -21.27 5.18
C THR A 252 -1.80 -20.77 6.61
N GLU A 253 -2.92 -20.43 7.22
CA GLU A 253 -2.99 -20.05 8.63
C GLU A 253 -3.76 -21.10 9.41
N ARG A 254 -3.20 -21.56 10.54
CA ARG A 254 -3.81 -22.61 11.38
C ARG A 254 -4.27 -23.86 10.60
N GLY A 255 -3.47 -24.25 9.59
CA GLY A 255 -3.77 -25.39 8.74
C GLY A 255 -4.85 -25.16 7.68
N ILE A 256 -5.42 -23.98 7.57
CA ILE A 256 -6.45 -23.62 6.57
C ILE A 256 -5.82 -22.76 5.48
N ARG A 257 -5.94 -23.22 4.23
CA ARG A 257 -5.53 -22.45 3.06
C ARG A 257 -6.57 -21.38 2.76
N GLN A 258 -6.16 -20.12 2.74
CA GLN A 258 -7.05 -18.96 2.56
C GLN A 258 -6.45 -17.98 1.56
N LEU A 259 -7.30 -17.15 0.94
CA LEU A 259 -6.88 -16.00 0.16
C LEU A 259 -6.38 -14.91 1.11
N GLY A 260 -5.13 -14.49 0.93
CA GLY A 260 -4.58 -13.32 1.61
C GLY A 260 -5.10 -12.03 0.99
N LEU A 261 -5.38 -11.04 1.83
CA LEU A 261 -5.89 -9.73 1.44
C LEU A 261 -5.10 -8.58 2.06
N SER A 262 -4.71 -8.70 3.34
CA SER A 262 -4.00 -7.62 4.04
C SER A 262 -2.47 -7.76 3.99
N GLY A 263 -1.78 -6.71 4.43
CA GLY A 263 -0.33 -6.60 4.37
C GLY A 263 0.22 -6.27 2.98
N ASN A 264 1.50 -5.93 2.91
CA ASN A 264 2.17 -5.53 1.65
C ASN A 264 2.26 -6.65 0.60
N LYS A 265 2.21 -7.90 1.05
CA LYS A 265 2.34 -9.11 0.22
C LYS A 265 1.03 -9.91 0.15
N ALA A 266 -0.11 -9.34 0.54
CA ALA A 266 -1.36 -10.08 0.75
C ALA A 266 -1.10 -11.32 1.61
N GLN A 267 -0.39 -11.15 2.73
CA GLN A 267 0.10 -12.26 3.54
C GLN A 267 -0.81 -12.65 4.69
N HIS A 268 -1.96 -11.98 4.89
CA HIS A 268 -2.92 -12.28 5.94
C HIS A 268 -4.34 -12.34 5.38
N ALA A 269 -5.14 -13.29 5.86
CA ALA A 269 -6.51 -13.48 5.43
C ALA A 269 -7.53 -12.69 6.26
N ASP A 270 -7.15 -12.31 7.47
CA ASP A 270 -7.92 -11.49 8.42
C ASP A 270 -6.98 -10.55 9.19
N LEU A 271 -7.48 -9.80 10.17
CA LEU A 271 -6.71 -8.85 10.94
C LEU A 271 -6.02 -9.45 12.18
N THR A 272 -6.07 -10.77 12.37
CA THR A 272 -5.53 -11.42 13.58
C THR A 272 -4.05 -11.10 13.82
N VAL A 273 -3.25 -11.08 12.75
CA VAL A 273 -1.80 -10.80 12.85
C VAL A 273 -1.55 -9.34 13.14
N GLU A 274 -2.27 -8.43 12.47
CA GLU A 274 -2.16 -6.98 12.68
C GLU A 274 -2.56 -6.59 14.11
N LEU A 275 -3.53 -7.31 14.69
CA LEU A 275 -3.97 -7.10 16.08
C LEU A 275 -3.10 -7.80 17.11
N GLY A 276 -2.19 -8.65 16.66
CA GLY A 276 -1.42 -9.53 17.54
C GLY A 276 -0.39 -8.83 18.40
N PHE A 277 0.12 -7.64 18.02
CA PHE A 277 1.13 -6.82 18.71
C PHE A 277 2.47 -7.51 19.01
N SER A 278 2.54 -8.83 18.88
CA SER A 278 3.68 -9.62 19.39
C SER A 278 4.94 -9.44 18.57
N SER A 279 4.82 -9.26 17.23
CA SER A 279 6.01 -9.14 16.37
C SER A 279 6.69 -7.77 16.44
N ASP A 280 5.95 -6.71 16.72
CA ASP A 280 6.45 -5.34 16.62
C ASP A 280 6.67 -4.71 17.99
N MET A 281 5.95 -5.18 19.00
CA MET A 281 5.97 -4.62 20.36
C MET A 281 6.32 -5.65 21.45
N GLY A 282 6.32 -6.95 21.13
CA GLY A 282 6.49 -8.03 22.10
C GLY A 282 5.32 -8.20 23.07
N VAL A 283 4.15 -7.62 22.79
CA VAL A 283 2.95 -7.68 23.64
C VAL A 283 2.25 -9.02 23.45
N THR A 284 2.17 -9.82 24.50
CA THR A 284 1.52 -11.13 24.49
C THR A 284 -0.01 -11.03 24.63
N ASN A 285 -0.73 -11.96 24.00
CA ASN A 285 -2.18 -12.01 24.02
C ASN A 285 -2.70 -13.44 23.77
N SER A 286 -4.01 -13.65 23.82
CA SER A 286 -4.62 -14.99 23.66
C SER A 286 -4.39 -15.63 22.27
N ARG A 287 -4.02 -14.87 21.26
CA ARG A 287 -3.70 -15.38 19.91
C ARG A 287 -2.20 -15.66 19.75
N TYR A 288 -1.38 -14.88 20.41
CA TYR A 288 0.07 -14.96 20.44
C TYR A 288 0.55 -14.89 21.91
N PRO A 289 0.47 -16.01 22.63
CA PRO A 289 0.80 -16.05 24.06
C PRO A 289 2.31 -16.06 24.32
N GLU A 290 3.11 -16.24 23.28
CA GLU A 290 4.58 -16.28 23.35
C GLU A 290 5.17 -15.10 22.59
N GLU A 291 6.25 -14.54 23.09
CA GLU A 291 6.99 -13.52 22.37
C GLU A 291 7.70 -14.11 21.13
N ILE A 292 7.59 -13.43 19.99
CA ILE A 292 8.11 -13.95 18.73
C ILE A 292 9.64 -14.04 18.70
N CYS A 293 10.30 -13.26 19.54
CA CYS A 293 11.77 -13.20 19.62
C CYS A 293 12.35 -14.23 20.60
N GLU A 294 11.58 -15.21 21.02
CA GLU A 294 12.06 -16.28 21.90
C GLU A 294 13.28 -16.98 21.30
N GLY A 295 14.35 -17.11 22.11
CA GLY A 295 15.61 -17.69 21.67
C GLY A 295 16.73 -16.69 21.38
N GLN A 296 16.42 -15.41 21.25
CA GLN A 296 17.45 -14.37 21.15
C GLN A 296 18.06 -14.03 22.51
N ALA A 297 19.35 -13.69 22.52
CA ALA A 297 20.07 -13.39 23.76
C ALA A 297 19.44 -12.20 24.52
N GLN A 298 18.93 -11.20 23.82
CA GLN A 298 18.26 -10.04 24.40
C GLN A 298 16.93 -10.39 25.05
N VAL A 299 16.14 -11.25 24.43
CA VAL A 299 14.87 -11.76 24.98
C VAL A 299 15.16 -12.58 26.24
N ASN A 300 16.16 -13.46 26.19
CA ASN A 300 16.59 -14.24 27.38
C ASN A 300 17.07 -13.34 28.52
N GLN A 301 17.76 -12.23 28.20
CA GLN A 301 18.13 -11.23 29.21
C GLN A 301 16.90 -10.55 29.80
N GLY A 302 15.92 -10.20 29.01
CA GLY A 302 14.65 -9.62 29.44
C GLY A 302 13.89 -10.58 30.38
N SER A 303 13.78 -11.84 30.00
CA SER A 303 13.20 -12.90 30.86
C SER A 303 13.92 -13.02 32.20
N MET A 304 15.26 -12.95 32.20
CA MET A 304 16.07 -12.98 33.40
C MET A 304 15.87 -11.75 34.31
N MET A 305 15.35 -10.63 33.76
CA MET A 305 15.00 -9.44 34.53
C MET A 305 13.66 -9.54 35.26
N GLY A 306 13.04 -10.72 35.31
CA GLY A 306 11.79 -10.98 36.02
C GLY A 306 10.53 -10.60 35.23
N LEU A 307 10.62 -10.45 33.92
CA LEU A 307 9.45 -10.37 33.06
C LEU A 307 8.69 -11.71 33.16
N SER A 308 7.42 -11.67 33.51
CA SER A 308 6.60 -12.86 33.69
C SER A 308 5.81 -13.16 32.42
N TYR A 309 6.01 -14.33 31.87
CA TYR A 309 5.21 -14.86 30.76
C TYR A 309 3.91 -15.55 31.23
N GLU A 310 3.66 -15.60 32.53
CA GLU A 310 2.47 -16.27 33.09
C GLU A 310 1.19 -15.45 32.90
N GLN A 311 1.29 -14.16 32.61
CA GLN A 311 0.16 -13.27 32.48
C GLN A 311 0.22 -12.55 31.12
N LEU A 312 -0.85 -12.69 30.33
CA LEU A 312 -0.97 -12.01 29.03
C LEU A 312 -1.07 -10.50 29.20
N ASP A 313 -0.35 -9.76 28.35
CA ASP A 313 -0.25 -8.29 28.41
C ASP A 313 -1.49 -7.59 27.83
N CYS A 314 -2.18 -8.25 26.91
CA CYS A 314 -3.38 -7.75 26.28
C CYS A 314 -4.51 -8.76 26.42
N THR A 315 -5.63 -8.31 26.98
CA THR A 315 -6.81 -9.15 27.14
C THR A 315 -7.53 -9.39 25.81
N THR A 316 -8.31 -10.46 25.74
CA THR A 316 -9.13 -10.75 24.55
C THR A 316 -10.13 -9.62 24.27
N GLU A 317 -10.72 -9.00 25.29
CA GLU A 317 -11.65 -7.88 25.14
C GLU A 317 -10.96 -6.64 24.54
N GLU A 318 -9.74 -6.33 24.96
CA GLU A 318 -8.94 -5.25 24.39
C GLU A 318 -8.66 -5.50 22.90
N MET A 319 -8.23 -6.71 22.53
CA MET A 319 -8.05 -7.08 21.13
C MET A 319 -9.34 -6.94 20.31
N GLU A 320 -10.49 -7.40 20.85
CA GLU A 320 -11.78 -7.30 20.17
C GLU A 320 -12.25 -5.84 19.99
N ASN A 321 -11.88 -4.94 20.88
CA ASN A 321 -12.20 -3.52 20.73
C ASN A 321 -11.31 -2.84 19.69
N VAL A 322 -10.02 -3.18 19.60
CA VAL A 322 -9.13 -2.71 18.53
C VAL A 322 -9.56 -3.28 17.18
N ASP A 323 -9.96 -4.56 17.15
CA ASP A 323 -10.52 -5.20 15.94
C ASP A 323 -11.76 -4.45 15.44
N LEU A 324 -12.70 -4.13 16.33
CA LEU A 324 -13.87 -3.34 16.00
C LEU A 324 -13.47 -1.94 15.47
N TYR A 325 -12.55 -1.25 16.15
CA TYR A 325 -12.07 0.05 15.74
C TYR A 325 -11.55 0.00 14.30
N MET A 326 -10.66 -0.92 13.97
CA MET A 326 -10.09 -1.05 12.64
C MET A 326 -11.13 -1.38 11.56
N HIS A 327 -12.11 -2.22 11.88
CA HIS A 327 -13.20 -2.54 10.95
C HIS A 327 -14.19 -1.39 10.74
N CYS A 328 -14.31 -0.50 11.70
CA CYS A 328 -15.27 0.61 11.70
C CYS A 328 -14.68 1.92 11.15
N LEU A 329 -13.40 1.99 10.86
CA LEU A 329 -12.77 3.16 10.23
C LEU A 329 -13.44 3.48 8.90
N SER A 330 -13.88 4.72 8.75
CA SER A 330 -14.46 5.22 7.50
C SER A 330 -13.39 5.57 6.48
N VAL A 331 -13.79 5.64 5.22
CA VAL A 331 -12.90 5.98 4.10
C VAL A 331 -13.24 7.37 3.59
N PRO A 332 -12.24 8.27 3.39
CA PRO A 332 -12.50 9.57 2.81
C PRO A 332 -13.12 9.49 1.42
N ALA A 333 -14.10 10.34 1.16
CA ALA A 333 -14.69 10.52 -0.15
C ALA A 333 -13.65 11.01 -1.16
N ARG A 334 -13.82 10.63 -2.41
CA ARG A 334 -13.10 11.22 -3.52
C ARG A 334 -13.48 12.70 -3.65
N ARG A 335 -12.52 13.58 -3.84
CA ARG A 335 -12.67 15.04 -3.85
C ARG A 335 -12.60 15.61 -5.26
N ASN A 336 -13.18 16.79 -5.46
CA ASN A 336 -13.07 17.57 -6.69
C ASN A 336 -13.46 16.79 -7.98
N VAL A 337 -14.38 15.85 -7.87
CA VAL A 337 -14.78 14.93 -8.97
C VAL A 337 -15.30 15.65 -10.22
N ASN A 338 -15.76 16.90 -10.07
CA ASN A 338 -16.27 17.72 -11.17
C ASN A 338 -15.21 18.67 -11.77
N ASP A 339 -14.02 18.74 -11.18
CA ASP A 339 -12.92 19.56 -11.70
C ASP A 339 -12.46 19.02 -13.08
N PRO A 340 -12.38 19.84 -14.12
CA PRO A 340 -11.96 19.40 -15.45
C PRO A 340 -10.56 18.77 -15.46
N GLN A 341 -9.64 19.27 -14.63
CA GLN A 341 -8.29 18.72 -14.48
C GLN A 341 -8.32 17.32 -13.87
N VAL A 342 -9.18 17.11 -12.87
CA VAL A 342 -9.37 15.80 -12.22
C VAL A 342 -10.00 14.80 -13.20
N LYS A 343 -11.00 15.23 -13.99
CA LYS A 343 -11.62 14.38 -15.03
C LYS A 343 -10.63 14.00 -16.13
N MET A 344 -9.85 14.95 -16.62
CA MET A 344 -8.78 14.67 -17.57
C MET A 344 -7.76 13.69 -16.98
N GLY A 345 -7.40 13.87 -15.70
CA GLY A 345 -6.46 12.99 -15.01
C GLY A 345 -6.99 11.57 -14.86
N GLU A 346 -8.29 11.40 -14.66
CA GLU A 346 -8.92 10.07 -14.65
C GLU A 346 -8.83 9.40 -16.01
N GLN A 347 -9.07 10.12 -17.11
CA GLN A 347 -8.88 9.60 -18.46
C GLN A 347 -7.42 9.18 -18.68
N MET A 348 -6.46 9.98 -18.21
CA MET A 348 -5.03 9.63 -18.29
C MET A 348 -4.67 8.39 -17.47
N PHE A 349 -5.31 8.19 -16.32
CA PHE A 349 -5.16 6.99 -15.49
C PHE A 349 -5.60 5.72 -16.25
N TYR A 350 -6.73 5.79 -16.97
CA TYR A 350 -7.18 4.69 -17.83
C TYR A 350 -6.28 4.51 -19.05
N ARG A 351 -5.93 5.60 -19.74
CA ARG A 351 -5.04 5.59 -20.91
C ARG A 351 -3.68 4.98 -20.60
N ALA A 352 -3.15 5.24 -19.41
CA ALA A 352 -1.88 4.65 -18.95
C ALA A 352 -2.02 3.18 -18.51
N GLY A 353 -3.20 2.58 -18.54
CA GLY A 353 -3.42 1.21 -18.10
C GLY A 353 -3.33 1.02 -16.57
N CYS A 354 -3.28 2.09 -15.77
CA CYS A 354 -3.18 2.01 -14.31
C CYS A 354 -4.35 1.21 -13.70
N HIS A 355 -5.54 1.31 -14.30
CA HIS A 355 -6.76 0.62 -13.88
C HIS A 355 -6.69 -0.91 -14.02
N LEU A 356 -5.69 -1.44 -14.72
CA LEU A 356 -5.54 -2.90 -14.92
C LEU A 356 -5.10 -3.60 -13.63
N CYS A 357 -4.34 -2.90 -12.75
CA CYS A 357 -4.01 -3.33 -11.40
C CYS A 357 -4.80 -2.52 -10.36
N HIS A 358 -4.93 -1.22 -10.57
CA HIS A 358 -5.71 -0.32 -9.70
C HIS A 358 -7.19 -0.32 -10.10
N VAL A 359 -7.82 -1.50 -10.01
CA VAL A 359 -9.23 -1.71 -10.33
C VAL A 359 -10.10 -0.74 -9.54
N THR A 360 -10.95 0.00 -10.25
CA THR A 360 -11.65 1.14 -9.68
C THR A 360 -12.86 0.75 -8.84
N THR A 361 -13.47 -0.40 -9.12
CA THR A 361 -14.73 -0.82 -8.49
C THR A 361 -14.70 -2.28 -8.09
N LEU A 362 -15.07 -2.55 -6.85
CA LEU A 362 -15.24 -3.88 -6.27
C LEU A 362 -16.50 -3.93 -5.42
N HIS A 363 -16.89 -5.14 -5.02
CA HIS A 363 -18.08 -5.38 -4.22
C HIS A 363 -17.73 -6.11 -2.92
N THR A 364 -18.52 -5.83 -1.89
CA THR A 364 -18.44 -6.56 -0.63
C THR A 364 -19.50 -7.66 -0.58
N ARG A 365 -19.15 -8.78 0.08
CA ARG A 365 -20.05 -9.92 0.27
C ARG A 365 -21.29 -9.52 1.09
N PRO A 366 -22.43 -10.22 0.95
CA PRO A 366 -23.69 -9.83 1.60
C PRO A 366 -23.61 -9.73 3.14
N ARG A 367 -22.83 -10.58 3.79
CA ARG A 367 -22.70 -10.59 5.27
C ARG A 367 -21.76 -9.51 5.84
N GLY A 368 -21.05 -8.79 4.97
CA GLY A 368 -20.03 -7.84 5.41
C GLY A 368 -18.78 -8.50 5.97
N ALA A 369 -18.08 -7.83 6.89
CA ALA A 369 -16.93 -8.37 7.58
C ALA A 369 -17.33 -9.16 8.84
N THR A 370 -16.40 -9.97 9.35
CA THR A 370 -16.57 -10.73 10.58
C THR A 370 -15.44 -10.38 11.52
N LEU A 371 -15.77 -9.96 12.73
CA LEU A 371 -14.82 -9.66 13.80
C LEU A 371 -14.16 -10.93 14.35
N LEU A 372 -13.07 -10.79 15.11
CA LEU A 372 -12.36 -11.90 15.75
C LEU A 372 -13.25 -12.76 16.66
N ASN A 373 -14.25 -12.16 17.32
CA ASN A 373 -15.21 -12.85 18.17
C ASN A 373 -16.38 -13.49 17.40
N GLY A 374 -16.36 -13.46 16.07
CA GLY A 374 -17.40 -14.03 15.21
C GLY A 374 -18.58 -13.11 14.93
N THR A 375 -18.60 -11.90 15.46
CA THR A 375 -19.68 -10.93 15.20
C THR A 375 -19.60 -10.47 13.74
N GLU A 376 -20.72 -10.58 13.01
CA GLU A 376 -20.84 -10.04 11.65
C GLU A 376 -21.15 -8.53 11.68
N LEU A 377 -20.57 -7.79 10.75
CA LEU A 377 -20.81 -6.36 10.51
C LEU A 377 -21.59 -6.18 9.19
N PRO A 378 -22.92 -6.34 9.20
CA PRO A 378 -23.73 -6.35 7.98
C PRO A 378 -23.74 -5.00 7.25
N TRP A 379 -23.43 -3.90 7.94
CA TRP A 379 -23.31 -2.55 7.32
C TRP A 379 -22.17 -2.47 6.30
N LEU A 380 -21.19 -3.35 6.39
CA LEU A 380 -20.12 -3.48 5.40
C LEU A 380 -20.52 -4.39 4.23
N GLY A 381 -21.68 -5.02 4.27
CA GLY A 381 -22.15 -5.94 3.24
C GLY A 381 -22.91 -5.25 2.11
N ASN A 382 -22.94 -5.91 0.93
CA ASN A 382 -23.62 -5.43 -0.28
C ASN A 382 -23.23 -3.98 -0.66
N GLN A 383 -21.99 -3.59 -0.43
CA GLN A 383 -21.49 -2.28 -0.81
C GLN A 383 -20.76 -2.34 -2.16
N THR A 384 -20.96 -1.32 -3.00
CA THR A 384 -20.06 -1.01 -4.10
C THR A 384 -19.00 -0.06 -3.56
N ILE A 385 -17.74 -0.42 -3.74
CA ILE A 385 -16.59 0.33 -3.21
C ILE A 385 -15.59 0.65 -4.31
N HIS A 386 -14.81 1.71 -4.12
CA HIS A 386 -13.85 2.20 -5.10
C HIS A 386 -12.43 2.26 -4.50
N PRO A 387 -11.78 1.10 -4.28
CA PRO A 387 -10.48 1.03 -3.64
C PRO A 387 -9.33 1.44 -4.56
N TYR A 388 -9.51 1.39 -5.88
CA TYR A 388 -8.42 1.51 -6.85
C TYR A 388 -7.32 0.47 -6.56
N SER A 389 -7.74 -0.79 -6.47
CA SER A 389 -6.90 -1.95 -6.21
C SER A 389 -7.63 -3.23 -6.61
N ASP A 390 -6.93 -4.18 -7.19
CA ASP A 390 -7.40 -5.54 -7.43
C ASP A 390 -7.06 -6.50 -6.27
N TYR A 391 -6.26 -6.05 -5.28
CA TYR A 391 -5.72 -6.85 -4.18
C TYR A 391 -4.87 -8.05 -4.61
N LEU A 392 -4.49 -8.13 -5.87
CA LEU A 392 -3.59 -9.15 -6.40
C LEU A 392 -2.12 -8.80 -6.14
N ILE A 393 -1.26 -9.79 -6.27
CA ILE A 393 0.18 -9.58 -6.25
C ILE A 393 0.72 -9.50 -7.68
N HIS A 394 1.59 -8.52 -7.91
CA HIS A 394 2.22 -8.22 -9.18
C HIS A 394 3.73 -8.13 -9.02
N ASP A 395 4.46 -8.56 -10.04
CA ASP A 395 5.91 -8.35 -10.13
C ASP A 395 6.21 -6.88 -10.43
N MET A 396 6.81 -6.19 -9.48
CA MET A 396 7.16 -4.78 -9.59
C MET A 396 8.61 -4.54 -10.02
N GLY A 397 9.26 -5.59 -10.52
CA GLY A 397 10.64 -5.52 -10.99
C GLY A 397 11.67 -5.47 -9.87
N SER A 398 12.92 -5.27 -10.27
CA SER A 398 14.05 -5.22 -9.35
C SER A 398 15.02 -4.11 -9.76
N GLU A 399 15.57 -3.39 -8.79
CA GLU A 399 16.57 -2.35 -9.03
C GLU A 399 17.86 -2.90 -9.70
N ILE A 400 18.16 -4.19 -9.50
CA ILE A 400 19.29 -4.87 -10.15
C ILE A 400 19.10 -4.95 -11.67
N MET A 401 17.84 -5.05 -12.11
CA MET A 401 17.43 -5.16 -13.51
C MET A 401 16.93 -3.82 -14.09
N GLY A 402 16.99 -2.74 -13.32
CA GLY A 402 16.50 -1.44 -13.70
C GLY A 402 15.74 -0.74 -12.57
N VAL A 403 14.61 -0.11 -12.90
CA VAL A 403 13.71 0.48 -11.89
C VAL A 403 12.71 -0.58 -11.44
N GLY A 404 12.52 -0.69 -10.13
CA GLY A 404 11.58 -1.65 -9.56
C GLY A 404 11.65 -1.72 -8.04
N LEU A 405 10.85 -2.60 -7.46
CA LEU A 405 10.70 -2.77 -6.03
C LEU A 405 10.98 -4.21 -5.64
N ASN A 406 12.02 -4.43 -4.85
CA ASN A 406 12.36 -5.76 -4.34
C ASN A 406 12.86 -5.64 -2.90
N ASP A 407 12.25 -6.40 -1.98
CA ASP A 407 12.69 -6.49 -0.59
C ASP A 407 13.25 -7.86 -0.22
N ASN A 408 13.42 -8.74 -1.20
CA ASN A 408 13.92 -10.10 -1.05
C ASN A 408 13.12 -10.99 -0.07
N TYR A 409 11.99 -10.49 0.42
CA TYR A 409 11.17 -11.16 1.42
C TYR A 409 10.04 -11.97 0.76
N VAL A 410 10.05 -13.28 0.97
CA VAL A 410 9.02 -14.20 0.45
C VAL A 410 7.94 -14.42 1.50
N SER A 411 6.67 -14.32 1.11
CA SER A 411 5.53 -14.58 1.99
C SER A 411 4.42 -15.35 1.27
N GLY A 412 4.18 -16.58 1.68
CA GLY A 412 3.29 -17.48 0.94
C GLY A 412 3.81 -17.73 -0.48
N LEU A 413 3.00 -17.39 -1.47
CA LEU A 413 3.38 -17.47 -2.89
C LEU A 413 4.00 -16.16 -3.42
N CYS A 414 3.99 -15.09 -2.63
CA CYS A 414 4.49 -13.78 -3.01
C CYS A 414 6.01 -13.71 -2.85
N ARG A 415 6.72 -13.40 -3.94
CA ARG A 415 8.19 -13.29 -3.99
C ARG A 415 8.67 -11.91 -3.53
N GLY A 416 9.99 -11.73 -3.42
CA GLY A 416 10.60 -10.49 -2.97
C GLY A 416 10.24 -9.26 -3.81
N ASN A 417 10.17 -9.42 -5.13
CA ASN A 417 9.79 -8.38 -6.09
C ASN A 417 8.29 -8.27 -6.36
N GLU A 418 7.48 -9.13 -5.76
CA GLU A 418 6.01 -9.09 -5.92
C GLU A 418 5.36 -8.35 -4.75
N TRP A 419 4.33 -7.57 -5.07
CA TRP A 419 3.62 -6.71 -4.12
C TRP A 419 2.13 -6.71 -4.40
N ARG A 420 1.35 -6.69 -3.32
CA ARG A 420 -0.09 -6.49 -3.42
C ARG A 420 -0.38 -5.06 -3.88
N THR A 421 -1.26 -4.90 -4.85
CA THR A 421 -1.76 -3.58 -5.24
C THR A 421 -2.39 -2.90 -4.03
N THR A 422 -1.76 -1.81 -3.55
CA THR A 422 -2.26 -1.06 -2.39
C THR A 422 -3.46 -0.21 -2.79
N PRO A 423 -4.56 -0.20 -2.02
CA PRO A 423 -5.68 0.71 -2.25
C PRO A 423 -5.25 2.17 -2.29
N LEU A 424 -5.76 2.92 -3.28
CA LEU A 424 -5.43 4.33 -3.44
C LEU A 424 -6.45 5.27 -2.78
N TRP A 425 -7.59 4.77 -2.30
CA TRP A 425 -8.56 5.62 -1.59
C TRP A 425 -7.88 6.38 -0.43
N GLY A 426 -8.21 7.66 -0.31
CA GLY A 426 -7.64 8.54 0.70
C GLY A 426 -6.18 8.94 0.47
N ILE A 427 -5.47 8.41 -0.55
CA ILE A 427 -4.02 8.67 -0.72
C ILE A 427 -3.70 10.17 -0.86
N GLY A 428 -4.59 10.94 -1.48
CA GLY A 428 -4.43 12.38 -1.63
C GLY A 428 -4.52 13.17 -0.32
N LEU A 429 -4.97 12.55 0.78
CA LEU A 429 -5.00 13.19 2.10
C LEU A 429 -3.78 12.87 2.97
N GLN A 430 -2.87 12.00 2.53
CA GLN A 430 -1.74 11.56 3.34
C GLN A 430 -0.89 12.73 3.87
N GLN A 431 -0.62 13.76 3.04
CA GLN A 431 0.09 14.96 3.50
C GLN A 431 -0.66 15.69 4.62
N LYS A 432 -1.98 15.74 4.54
CA LYS A 432 -2.79 16.44 5.55
C LYS A 432 -2.91 15.63 6.85
N VAL A 433 -3.06 14.32 6.76
CA VAL A 433 -3.23 13.44 7.91
C VAL A 433 -1.89 13.14 8.60
N ASN A 434 -0.87 12.81 7.82
CA ASN A 434 0.40 12.30 8.34
C ASN A 434 1.57 13.29 8.23
N GLY A 435 1.40 14.42 7.52
CA GLY A 435 2.42 15.47 7.39
C GLY A 435 3.48 15.17 6.33
N HIS A 436 3.36 14.12 5.54
CA HIS A 436 4.33 13.72 4.52
C HIS A 436 3.70 13.08 3.30
N THR A 437 4.45 13.03 2.19
CA THR A 437 4.07 12.40 0.91
C THR A 437 4.98 11.23 0.54
N SER A 438 5.49 10.51 1.54
CA SER A 438 6.32 9.32 1.29
C SER A 438 5.45 8.15 0.88
N PHE A 439 5.55 7.75 -0.40
CA PHE A 439 4.78 6.68 -1.00
C PHE A 439 5.63 5.42 -1.20
N LEU A 440 5.01 4.36 -1.72
CA LEU A 440 5.54 3.01 -1.87
C LEU A 440 5.77 2.30 -0.52
N HIS A 441 6.28 1.06 -0.56
CA HIS A 441 6.39 0.21 0.63
C HIS A 441 7.43 0.68 1.63
N ASP A 442 8.47 1.37 1.17
CA ASP A 442 9.59 1.87 1.98
C ASP A 442 9.66 3.41 2.06
N GLY A 443 8.67 4.10 1.46
CA GLY A 443 8.57 5.55 1.50
C GLY A 443 9.57 6.30 0.62
N ARG A 444 10.23 5.60 -0.30
CA ARG A 444 11.24 6.22 -1.17
C ARG A 444 10.68 7.30 -2.09
N ALA A 445 9.46 7.16 -2.56
CA ALA A 445 8.83 8.13 -3.45
C ALA A 445 8.27 9.31 -2.66
N ARG A 446 8.74 10.52 -2.94
CA ARG A 446 8.39 11.76 -2.26
C ARG A 446 7.16 12.46 -2.81
N ASN A 447 6.68 12.02 -3.97
CA ASN A 447 5.51 12.55 -4.66
C ASN A 447 4.93 11.49 -5.62
N PHE A 448 3.79 11.78 -6.24
CA PHE A 448 3.14 10.84 -7.16
C PHE A 448 3.93 10.58 -8.44
N VAL A 449 4.63 11.59 -8.99
CA VAL A 449 5.49 11.40 -10.17
C VAL A 449 6.57 10.39 -9.86
N GLU A 450 7.27 10.55 -8.74
CA GLU A 450 8.31 9.63 -8.30
C GLU A 450 7.75 8.23 -8.03
N ALA A 451 6.55 8.13 -7.42
CA ALA A 451 5.89 6.86 -7.21
C ALA A 451 5.57 6.13 -8.52
N ILE A 452 5.03 6.83 -9.53
CA ILE A 452 4.74 6.26 -10.85
C ILE A 452 6.05 5.83 -11.54
N MET A 453 7.07 6.67 -11.49
CA MET A 453 8.35 6.40 -12.17
C MET A 453 9.15 5.26 -11.52
N TRP A 454 8.81 4.83 -10.30
CA TRP A 454 9.35 3.64 -9.64
C TRP A 454 8.66 2.33 -10.07
N HIS A 455 7.54 2.38 -10.81
CA HIS A 455 6.89 1.17 -11.31
C HIS A 455 7.79 0.46 -12.32
N GLY A 456 8.20 -0.76 -12.01
CA GLY A 456 8.93 -1.66 -12.88
C GLY A 456 8.14 -2.95 -13.11
N GLY A 457 8.75 -3.95 -13.75
CA GLY A 457 8.10 -5.23 -14.01
C GLY A 457 6.77 -5.09 -14.71
N GLU A 458 5.69 -5.60 -14.10
CA GLU A 458 4.33 -5.48 -14.65
C GLU A 458 3.82 -4.04 -14.74
N GLY A 459 4.37 -3.11 -13.97
CA GLY A 459 4.06 -1.68 -14.06
C GLY A 459 4.85 -0.89 -15.12
N GLU A 460 5.81 -1.52 -15.80
CA GLU A 460 6.74 -0.85 -16.74
C GLU A 460 6.02 -0.21 -17.93
N ALA A 461 5.06 -0.90 -18.52
CA ALA A 461 4.32 -0.38 -19.67
C ALA A 461 3.50 0.86 -19.31
N SER A 462 2.78 0.82 -18.18
CA SER A 462 2.00 1.95 -17.66
C SER A 462 2.89 3.16 -17.33
N LYS A 463 4.04 2.93 -16.68
CA LYS A 463 5.04 3.97 -16.45
C LYS A 463 5.52 4.61 -17.74
N ASN A 464 5.79 3.82 -18.78
CA ASN A 464 6.27 4.33 -20.06
C ASN A 464 5.21 5.17 -20.79
N VAL A 465 3.93 4.82 -20.70
CA VAL A 465 2.85 5.68 -21.19
C VAL A 465 2.85 7.02 -20.45
N PHE A 466 2.86 7.00 -19.11
CA PHE A 466 2.95 8.23 -18.31
C PHE A 466 4.18 9.08 -18.65
N LYS A 467 5.34 8.46 -18.84
CA LYS A 467 6.60 9.13 -19.20
C LYS A 467 6.48 9.90 -20.52
N ASN A 468 5.71 9.38 -21.48
CA ASN A 468 5.53 9.96 -22.82
C ASN A 468 4.32 10.92 -22.92
N MET A 469 3.55 11.12 -21.84
CA MET A 469 2.50 12.13 -21.78
C MET A 469 3.06 13.54 -21.87
N THR A 470 2.24 14.48 -22.34
CA THR A 470 2.55 15.91 -22.22
C THR A 470 2.61 16.32 -20.74
N LYS A 471 3.20 17.48 -20.47
CA LYS A 471 3.27 18.03 -19.13
C LYS A 471 1.88 18.24 -18.52
N GLU A 472 0.93 18.70 -19.34
CA GLU A 472 -0.47 18.93 -18.95
C GLU A 472 -1.17 17.61 -18.58
N GLU A 473 -0.98 16.56 -19.37
CA GLU A 473 -1.54 15.23 -19.13
C GLU A 473 -0.94 14.61 -17.83
N ARG A 474 0.38 14.70 -17.63
CA ARG A 474 1.02 14.26 -16.38
C ARG A 474 0.47 15.01 -15.17
N SER A 475 0.33 16.33 -15.29
CA SER A 475 -0.23 17.18 -14.23
C SER A 475 -1.68 16.81 -13.91
N ALA A 476 -2.48 16.51 -14.96
CA ALA A 476 -3.86 16.08 -14.79
C ALA A 476 -3.95 14.74 -14.06
N LEU A 477 -3.14 13.75 -14.44
CA LEU A 477 -3.10 12.46 -13.75
C LEU A 477 -2.71 12.62 -12.26
N VAL A 478 -1.72 13.46 -11.96
CA VAL A 478 -1.34 13.79 -10.58
C VAL A 478 -2.49 14.46 -9.83
N SER A 479 -3.23 15.37 -10.46
CA SER A 479 -4.42 16.02 -9.87
C SER A 479 -5.52 15.02 -9.56
N PHE A 480 -5.72 14.02 -10.42
CA PHE A 480 -6.63 12.91 -10.17
C PHE A 480 -6.20 12.11 -8.93
N LEU A 481 -4.93 11.73 -8.80
CA LEU A 481 -4.41 11.01 -7.63
C LEU A 481 -4.57 11.83 -6.33
N TRP A 482 -4.42 13.15 -6.40
CA TRP A 482 -4.72 14.03 -5.27
C TRP A 482 -6.21 14.08 -4.93
N SER A 483 -7.10 13.73 -5.85
CA SER A 483 -8.55 13.68 -5.60
C SER A 483 -8.99 12.44 -4.83
N LEU A 484 -8.22 11.36 -4.88
CA LEU A 484 -8.48 10.09 -4.20
C LEU A 484 -8.23 10.16 -2.66
#